data_505e0c222a26da8deaca21785a6e567a
#
_entry.id   505e0c222a26da8deaca21785a6e567a
#
_cell.length_a   1.000
_cell.length_b   1.000
_cell.length_c   1.000
_cell.angle_alpha   90.00
_cell.angle_beta   90.00
_cell.angle_gamma   90.00
#
_symmetry.space_group_name_H-M   'P 1'
#
loop_
_entity.id
_entity.type
_entity.pdbx_description
1 polymer ?
#
loop_
_entity_poly.entity_id
_entity_poly.type
_entity_poly.pdbx_seq_one_letter_code
_entity_poly.pdbx_strand_id
1 'polypeptide(L)'
;GTEIIQELKLLAQKYDSDATIYRQLNPLGTGHAIMCAEKSLSGKALVIYPDTLIKTNESFDKEADAVIWTKEVKNPEAYGVVKLNEKGNITALAEKPKEFVSNLAVIGLYYFKEIAQLKNKLQQVIDENIMNSGEYQINDGLLKMMSDGKTFKVGKVSTWLDCGNVKSSINSNKEMLNFHISDDLQLVSANAKLINSNI
;
A
#
# COMPACT_ATOMS: atom_id res chain seq x y z
N GLY A 1 9.17 17.46 7.29
CA GLY A 1 9.45 18.58 8.22
C GLY A 1 8.58 18.50 9.46
N THR A 2 8.75 19.41 10.39
CA THR A 2 7.97 19.48 11.63
C THR A 2 6.48 19.73 11.38
N GLU A 3 6.13 20.44 10.31
CA GLU A 3 4.75 20.72 9.89
C GLU A 3 3.96 19.44 9.60
N ILE A 4 4.51 18.52 8.81
CA ILE A 4 3.86 17.23 8.51
C ILE A 4 3.59 16.41 9.78
N ILE A 5 4.51 16.46 10.76
CA ILE A 5 4.34 15.78 12.04
C ILE A 5 3.13 16.35 12.81
N GLN A 6 2.99 17.67 12.82
CA GLN A 6 1.85 18.32 13.48
C GLN A 6 0.53 18.00 12.77
N GLU A 7 0.50 18.04 11.44
CA GLU A 7 -0.68 17.68 10.64
C GLU A 7 -1.12 16.24 10.88
N LEU A 8 -0.19 15.27 10.89
CA LEU A 8 -0.49 13.87 11.17
C LEU A 8 -1.05 13.66 12.58
N LYS A 9 -0.54 14.39 13.59
CA LYS A 9 -1.08 14.33 14.95
C LYS A 9 -2.49 14.93 15.04
N LEU A 10 -2.73 16.07 14.40
CA LEU A 10 -4.06 16.68 14.33
C LEU A 10 -5.07 15.77 13.60
N LEU A 11 -4.62 15.12 12.53
CA LEU A 11 -5.45 14.17 11.80
C LEU A 11 -5.81 12.95 12.67
N ALA A 12 -4.85 12.40 13.41
CA ALA A 12 -5.09 11.29 14.33
C ALA A 12 -6.12 11.68 15.40
N GLN A 13 -5.98 12.85 16.01
CA GLN A 13 -6.94 13.37 16.99
C GLN A 13 -8.35 13.52 16.40
N LYS A 14 -8.47 13.99 15.15
CA LYS A 14 -9.76 14.11 14.45
C LYS A 14 -10.49 12.76 14.33
N TYR A 15 -9.76 11.65 14.28
CA TYR A 15 -10.30 10.30 14.16
C TYR A 15 -10.18 9.49 15.45
N ASP A 16 -10.04 10.17 16.61
CA ASP A 16 -9.93 9.53 17.93
C ASP A 16 -8.87 8.43 17.97
N SER A 17 -7.69 8.76 17.46
CA SER A 17 -6.57 7.82 17.29
C SER A 17 -5.26 8.43 17.77
N ASP A 18 -4.30 7.59 18.13
CA ASP A 18 -2.95 7.99 18.50
C ASP A 18 -2.00 7.93 17.30
N ALA A 19 -1.11 8.92 17.18
CA ALA A 19 -0.08 8.93 16.17
C ALA A 19 1.32 8.79 16.78
N THR A 20 2.02 7.72 16.45
CA THR A 20 3.45 7.55 16.71
C THR A 20 4.21 7.69 15.41
N ILE A 21 5.21 8.59 15.37
CA ILE A 21 5.94 8.92 14.16
C ILE A 21 7.37 8.42 14.25
N TYR A 22 7.72 7.54 13.33
CA TYR A 22 9.07 7.03 13.13
C TYR A 22 9.68 7.62 11.87
N ARG A 23 10.98 7.89 11.89
CA ARG A 23 11.69 8.44 10.73
C ARG A 23 12.62 7.40 10.13
N GLN A 24 12.49 7.21 8.82
CA GLN A 24 13.49 6.52 8.04
C GLN A 24 14.55 7.55 7.62
N LEU A 25 15.72 7.52 8.26
CA LEU A 25 16.80 8.47 7.96
C LEU A 25 17.53 8.13 6.66
N ASN A 26 17.71 6.84 6.39
CA ASN A 26 18.31 6.32 5.16
C ASN A 26 17.22 5.62 4.34
N PRO A 27 16.98 6.01 3.08
CA PRO A 27 15.92 5.43 2.24
C PRO A 27 16.38 4.05 1.71
N LEU A 28 16.34 3.03 2.56
CA LEU A 28 16.77 1.67 2.26
C LEU A 28 15.62 0.73 1.87
N GLY A 29 14.51 1.27 1.40
CA GLY A 29 13.38 0.52 0.87
C GLY A 29 12.20 0.37 1.83
N THR A 30 11.13 -0.27 1.33
CA THR A 30 9.82 -0.36 2.01
C THR A 30 9.85 -1.26 3.25
N GLY A 31 10.60 -2.36 3.20
CA GLY A 31 10.79 -3.24 4.36
C GLY A 31 11.55 -2.54 5.48
N HIS A 32 12.60 -1.77 5.13
CA HIS A 32 13.34 -0.97 6.11
C HIS A 32 12.46 0.14 6.72
N ALA A 33 11.58 0.77 5.92
CA ALA A 33 10.65 1.77 6.43
C ALA A 33 9.72 1.19 7.52
N ILE A 34 9.18 -0.01 7.30
CA ILE A 34 8.37 -0.73 8.28
C ILE A 34 9.20 -1.01 9.54
N MET A 35 10.44 -1.47 9.40
CA MET A 35 11.33 -1.78 10.52
C MET A 35 11.74 -0.55 11.35
N CYS A 36 11.69 0.67 10.79
CA CYS A 36 11.84 1.89 11.59
C CYS A 36 10.78 1.99 12.70
N ALA A 37 9.62 1.34 12.53
CA ALA A 37 8.53 1.30 13.51
C ALA A 37 8.51 -0.01 14.32
N GLU A 38 9.60 -0.78 14.42
CA GLU A 38 9.66 -2.12 15.01
C GLU A 38 9.02 -2.25 16.40
N LYS A 39 9.14 -1.18 17.22
CA LYS A 39 8.58 -1.12 18.58
C LYS A 39 7.06 -1.11 18.63
N SER A 40 6.42 -0.72 17.53
CA SER A 40 4.95 -0.67 17.39
C SER A 40 4.38 -1.85 16.59
N LEU A 41 5.24 -2.76 16.08
CA LEU A 41 4.81 -3.87 15.25
C LEU A 41 4.39 -5.09 16.09
N SER A 42 3.12 -5.09 16.55
CA SER A 42 2.49 -6.20 17.26
C SER A 42 0.99 -6.24 16.99
N GLY A 43 0.39 -7.43 17.04
CA GLY A 43 -1.04 -7.63 16.84
C GLY A 43 -1.50 -7.42 15.39
N LYS A 44 -2.80 -7.17 15.24
CA LYS A 44 -3.40 -6.91 13.92
C LYS A 44 -2.98 -5.56 13.40
N ALA A 45 -2.56 -5.48 12.14
CA ALA A 45 -2.10 -4.24 11.54
C ALA A 45 -2.49 -4.12 10.06
N LEU A 46 -2.64 -2.87 9.62
CA LEU A 46 -2.67 -2.49 8.21
C LEU A 46 -1.37 -1.75 7.88
N VAL A 47 -0.77 -2.10 6.75
CA VAL A 47 0.32 -1.33 6.13
C VAL A 47 -0.25 -0.69 4.88
N ILE A 48 -0.15 0.63 4.78
CA ILE A 48 -0.72 1.41 3.68
C ILE A 48 0.35 2.36 3.15
N TYR A 49 0.53 2.37 1.83
CA TYR A 49 1.41 3.32 1.17
C TYR A 49 0.66 4.64 0.93
N PRO A 50 1.29 5.80 1.19
CA PRO A 50 0.60 7.09 1.19
C PRO A 50 0.23 7.62 -0.21
N ASP A 51 0.77 7.04 -1.26
CA ASP A 51 0.51 7.38 -2.66
C ASP A 51 -0.62 6.54 -3.30
N THR A 52 -1.45 5.94 -2.47
CA THR A 52 -2.55 5.05 -2.87
C THR A 52 -3.87 5.55 -2.29
N LEU A 53 -4.84 5.84 -3.16
CA LEU A 53 -6.23 6.12 -2.79
C LEU A 53 -7.11 4.94 -3.18
N ILE A 54 -7.92 4.47 -2.23
CA ILE A 54 -8.67 3.22 -2.36
C ILE A 54 -10.13 3.44 -1.97
N LYS A 55 -11.04 2.87 -2.77
CA LYS A 55 -12.45 2.71 -2.40
C LYS A 55 -12.80 1.22 -2.45
N THR A 56 -13.31 0.69 -1.36
CA THR A 56 -13.78 -0.70 -1.28
C THR A 56 -14.89 -0.81 -0.27
N ASN A 57 -15.89 -1.63 -0.59
CA ASN A 57 -16.93 -2.09 0.33
C ASN A 57 -16.82 -3.62 0.55
N GLU A 58 -15.75 -4.23 0.02
CA GLU A 58 -15.53 -5.67 0.11
C GLU A 58 -15.02 -6.05 1.50
N SER A 59 -15.61 -7.09 2.07
CA SER A 59 -15.03 -7.74 3.24
C SER A 59 -13.79 -8.53 2.84
N PHE A 60 -12.90 -8.77 3.79
CA PHE A 60 -11.71 -9.58 3.59
C PHE A 60 -11.55 -10.63 4.69
N ASP A 61 -10.78 -11.67 4.43
CA ASP A 61 -10.52 -12.76 5.36
C ASP A 61 -9.57 -12.30 6.49
N LYS A 62 -10.15 -11.95 7.65
CA LYS A 62 -9.38 -11.52 8.84
C LYS A 62 -8.66 -12.67 9.55
N GLU A 63 -8.94 -13.92 9.16
CA GLU A 63 -8.32 -15.11 9.74
C GLU A 63 -7.09 -15.55 8.96
N ALA A 64 -6.91 -15.10 7.72
CA ALA A 64 -5.67 -15.28 6.98
C ALA A 64 -4.49 -14.64 7.72
N ASP A 65 -3.28 -15.23 7.63
CA ASP A 65 -2.07 -14.65 8.23
C ASP A 65 -1.79 -13.27 7.62
N ALA A 66 -2.03 -13.10 6.31
CA ALA A 66 -2.00 -11.80 5.64
C ALA A 66 -3.01 -11.71 4.49
N VAL A 67 -3.44 -10.48 4.21
CA VAL A 67 -4.23 -10.14 3.01
C VAL A 67 -3.50 -9.04 2.25
N ILE A 68 -3.34 -9.23 0.95
CA ILE A 68 -2.72 -8.27 0.04
C ILE A 68 -3.80 -7.78 -0.92
N TRP A 69 -4.07 -6.48 -0.93
CA TRP A 69 -5.03 -5.92 -1.88
C TRP A 69 -4.43 -5.79 -3.26
N THR A 70 -5.23 -6.17 -4.24
CA THR A 70 -4.82 -6.17 -5.65
C THR A 70 -5.88 -5.53 -6.54
N LYS A 71 -5.42 -5.06 -7.69
CA LYS A 71 -6.27 -4.59 -8.79
C LYS A 71 -5.81 -5.23 -10.10
N GLU A 72 -6.75 -5.64 -10.93
CA GLU A 72 -6.42 -6.05 -12.29
C GLU A 72 -5.95 -4.85 -13.12
N VAL A 73 -4.81 -5.01 -13.78
CA VAL A 73 -4.16 -4.00 -14.62
C VAL A 73 -3.86 -4.55 -16.01
N LYS A 74 -3.73 -3.63 -16.99
CA LYS A 74 -3.38 -3.97 -18.38
C LYS A 74 -1.87 -4.13 -18.60
N ASN A 75 -1.05 -3.51 -17.75
CA ASN A 75 0.41 -3.45 -17.84
C ASN A 75 1.06 -3.94 -16.54
N PRO A 76 0.94 -5.25 -16.23
CA PRO A 76 1.41 -5.83 -14.95
C PRO A 76 2.92 -5.71 -14.74
N GLU A 77 3.71 -5.55 -15.80
CA GLU A 77 5.16 -5.37 -15.76
C GLU A 77 5.60 -4.08 -15.05
N ALA A 78 4.67 -3.13 -14.85
CA ALA A 78 4.95 -1.89 -14.12
C ALA A 78 4.85 -2.02 -12.60
N TYR A 79 4.29 -3.13 -12.10
CA TYR A 79 3.91 -3.33 -10.69
C TYR A 79 4.44 -4.63 -10.11
N GLY A 80 4.41 -4.73 -8.79
CA GLY A 80 4.43 -6.01 -8.12
C GLY A 80 3.12 -6.77 -8.41
N VAL A 81 3.20 -8.07 -8.72
CA VAL A 81 2.03 -8.89 -9.02
C VAL A 81 1.98 -10.15 -8.17
N VAL A 82 0.78 -10.70 -7.97
CA VAL A 82 0.58 -11.94 -7.23
C VAL A 82 0.02 -13.04 -8.13
N LYS A 83 0.42 -14.29 -7.88
CA LYS A 83 -0.17 -15.50 -8.50
C LYS A 83 -1.01 -16.23 -7.47
N LEU A 84 -2.16 -16.74 -7.90
CA LEU A 84 -3.08 -17.48 -7.05
C LEU A 84 -3.12 -18.96 -7.43
N ASN A 85 -3.42 -19.82 -6.44
CA ASN A 85 -3.85 -21.18 -6.66
C ASN A 85 -5.38 -21.27 -6.83
N GLU A 86 -5.88 -22.47 -7.12
CA GLU A 86 -7.31 -22.75 -7.29
C GLU A 86 -8.17 -22.42 -6.06
N LYS A 87 -7.57 -22.40 -4.87
CA LYS A 87 -8.24 -22.04 -3.59
C LYS A 87 -8.23 -20.53 -3.34
N GLY A 88 -7.69 -19.72 -4.26
CA GLY A 88 -7.57 -18.27 -4.12
C GLY A 88 -6.51 -17.82 -3.11
N ASN A 89 -5.57 -18.68 -2.74
CA ASN A 89 -4.41 -18.29 -1.93
C ASN A 89 -3.30 -17.78 -2.84
N ILE A 90 -2.57 -16.76 -2.38
CA ILE A 90 -1.38 -16.25 -3.03
C ILE A 90 -0.27 -17.31 -2.93
N THR A 91 0.33 -17.67 -4.06
CA THR A 91 1.41 -18.66 -4.14
C THR A 91 2.73 -18.09 -4.64
N ALA A 92 2.69 -16.90 -5.22
CA ALA A 92 3.90 -16.19 -5.64
C ALA A 92 3.67 -14.67 -5.63
N LEU A 93 4.77 -13.95 -5.42
CA LEU A 93 4.91 -12.51 -5.55
C LEU A 93 6.05 -12.26 -6.52
N ALA A 94 5.87 -11.39 -7.48
CA ALA A 94 6.91 -10.99 -8.43
C ALA A 94 6.93 -9.48 -8.59
N GLU A 95 8.07 -8.85 -8.34
CA GLU A 95 8.25 -7.41 -8.52
C GLU A 95 8.63 -7.11 -9.96
N LYS A 96 7.80 -6.31 -10.65
CA LYS A 96 8.01 -5.84 -12.04
C LYS A 96 8.52 -6.96 -12.95
N PRO A 97 7.75 -8.05 -13.11
CA PRO A 97 8.21 -9.24 -13.81
C PRO A 97 8.46 -8.94 -15.29
N LYS A 98 9.59 -9.46 -15.82
CA LYS A 98 9.91 -9.36 -17.25
C LYS A 98 9.04 -10.27 -18.11
N GLU A 99 8.58 -11.37 -17.55
CA GLU A 99 7.67 -12.32 -18.18
C GLU A 99 6.30 -12.23 -17.51
N PHE A 100 5.23 -12.52 -18.26
CA PHE A 100 3.89 -12.45 -17.70
C PHE A 100 3.71 -13.50 -16.60
N VAL A 101 3.33 -13.04 -15.41
CA VAL A 101 3.01 -13.85 -14.23
C VAL A 101 1.52 -13.82 -13.93
N SER A 102 0.93 -12.61 -13.88
CA SER A 102 -0.46 -12.36 -13.53
C SER A 102 -0.79 -10.90 -13.86
N ASN A 103 -2.08 -10.58 -14.00
CA ASN A 103 -2.57 -9.21 -14.12
C ASN A 103 -3.01 -8.60 -12.77
N LEU A 104 -2.83 -9.32 -11.65
CA LEU A 104 -3.21 -8.86 -10.30
C LEU A 104 -2.07 -8.05 -9.68
N ALA A 105 -2.11 -6.73 -9.89
CA ALA A 105 -1.13 -5.81 -9.33
C ALA A 105 -1.38 -5.55 -7.84
N VAL A 106 -0.31 -5.57 -7.06
CA VAL A 106 -0.31 -5.16 -5.64
C VAL A 106 -0.44 -3.64 -5.56
N ILE A 107 -1.35 -3.16 -4.72
CA ILE A 107 -1.73 -1.75 -4.67
C ILE A 107 -1.25 -1.00 -3.42
N GLY A 108 -0.31 -1.57 -2.68
CA GLY A 108 0.27 -0.91 -1.50
C GLY A 108 -0.62 -0.92 -0.25
N LEU A 109 -1.59 -1.84 -0.17
CA LEU A 109 -2.40 -2.08 1.02
C LEU A 109 -2.27 -3.54 1.45
N TYR A 110 -1.94 -3.74 2.75
CA TYR A 110 -1.71 -5.05 3.34
C TYR A 110 -2.36 -5.13 4.72
N TYR A 111 -2.95 -6.27 5.04
CA TYR A 111 -3.38 -6.63 6.39
C TYR A 111 -2.54 -7.77 6.90
N PHE A 112 -2.21 -7.71 8.19
CA PHE A 112 -1.55 -8.80 8.91
C PHE A 112 -2.36 -9.14 10.15
N LYS A 113 -2.67 -10.42 10.35
CA LYS A 113 -3.30 -10.92 11.56
C LYS A 113 -2.38 -10.75 12.77
N GLU A 114 -1.06 -10.92 12.56
CA GLU A 114 0.00 -10.67 13.52
C GLU A 114 1.23 -10.08 12.81
N ILE A 115 1.39 -8.76 12.88
CA ILE A 115 2.45 -8.03 12.17
C ILE A 115 3.86 -8.39 12.69
N ALA A 116 3.98 -8.90 13.93
CA ALA A 116 5.26 -9.34 14.47
C ALA A 116 5.88 -10.47 13.64
N GLN A 117 5.07 -11.27 12.92
CA GLN A 117 5.59 -12.28 12.00
C GLN A 117 6.35 -11.62 10.84
N LEU A 118 5.77 -10.58 10.22
CA LEU A 118 6.46 -9.81 9.18
C LEU A 118 7.71 -9.14 9.72
N LYS A 119 7.62 -8.49 10.90
CA LYS A 119 8.79 -7.89 11.57
C LYS A 119 9.95 -8.85 11.67
N ASN A 120 9.71 -10.08 12.17
CA ASN A 120 10.74 -11.09 12.33
C ASN A 120 11.37 -11.50 10.98
N LYS A 121 10.56 -11.57 9.91
CA LYS A 121 11.07 -11.90 8.58
C LYS A 121 11.84 -10.75 7.93
N LEU A 122 11.39 -9.50 8.13
CA LEU A 122 12.13 -8.32 7.67
C LEU A 122 13.46 -8.17 8.42
N GLN A 123 13.51 -8.50 9.71
CA GLN A 123 14.77 -8.54 10.44
C GLN A 123 15.75 -9.56 9.84
N GLN A 124 15.27 -10.77 9.50
CA GLN A 124 16.10 -11.78 8.81
C GLN A 124 16.59 -11.26 7.44
N VAL A 125 15.73 -10.58 6.67
CA VAL A 125 16.10 -9.97 5.37
C VAL A 125 17.24 -8.97 5.55
N ILE A 126 17.18 -8.14 6.60
CA ILE A 126 18.20 -7.14 6.91
C ILE A 126 19.50 -7.83 7.41
N ASP A 127 19.41 -8.78 8.33
CA ASP A 127 20.57 -9.50 8.91
C ASP A 127 21.32 -10.31 7.83
N GLU A 128 20.60 -10.91 6.89
CA GLU A 128 21.13 -11.65 5.74
C GLU A 128 21.54 -10.73 4.58
N ASN A 129 21.33 -9.42 4.70
CA ASN A 129 21.62 -8.40 3.69
C ASN A 129 20.98 -8.70 2.31
N ILE A 130 19.75 -9.20 2.32
CA ILE A 130 18.99 -9.48 1.09
C ILE A 130 18.43 -8.18 0.55
N MET A 131 19.05 -7.66 -0.49
CA MET A 131 18.65 -6.41 -1.16
C MET A 131 18.23 -6.66 -2.60
N ASN A 132 17.14 -6.01 -3.02
CA ASN A 132 16.68 -5.95 -4.41
C ASN A 132 16.86 -4.51 -4.91
N SER A 133 17.69 -4.32 -5.92
CA SER A 133 18.06 -2.98 -6.45
C SER A 133 18.59 -2.01 -5.39
N GLY A 134 19.30 -2.53 -4.36
CA GLY A 134 19.86 -1.74 -3.27
C GLY A 134 18.88 -1.41 -2.14
N GLU A 135 17.72 -2.05 -2.10
CA GLU A 135 16.67 -1.81 -1.12
C GLU A 135 16.17 -3.10 -0.45
N TYR A 136 15.84 -3.03 0.83
CA TYR A 136 15.11 -4.07 1.56
C TYR A 136 13.62 -3.91 1.28
N GLN A 137 13.07 -4.79 0.47
CA GLN A 137 11.66 -4.70 0.05
C GLN A 137 10.74 -5.47 1.02
N ILE A 138 9.50 -4.97 1.20
CA ILE A 138 8.47 -5.72 1.95
C ILE A 138 8.25 -7.11 1.35
N ASN A 139 8.33 -7.23 0.02
CA ASN A 139 8.12 -8.48 -0.70
C ASN A 139 9.06 -9.60 -0.23
N ASP A 140 10.31 -9.30 0.13
CA ASP A 140 11.26 -10.30 0.62
C ASP A 140 10.82 -10.88 1.98
N GLY A 141 10.29 -10.03 2.86
CA GLY A 141 9.68 -10.47 4.13
C GLY A 141 8.43 -11.32 3.91
N LEU A 142 7.56 -10.92 2.96
CA LEU A 142 6.37 -11.68 2.60
C LEU A 142 6.71 -13.05 2.03
N LEU A 143 7.69 -13.14 1.13
CA LEU A 143 8.16 -14.41 0.58
C LEU A 143 8.72 -15.34 1.66
N LYS A 144 9.47 -14.82 2.64
CA LYS A 144 9.92 -15.60 3.80
C LYS A 144 8.75 -16.09 4.67
N MET A 145 7.70 -15.28 4.87
CA MET A 145 6.49 -15.74 5.57
C MET A 145 5.77 -16.83 4.79
N MET A 146 5.65 -16.72 3.47
CA MET A 146 5.04 -17.74 2.62
C MET A 146 5.83 -19.06 2.67
N SER A 147 7.17 -19.00 2.69
CA SER A 147 8.01 -20.20 2.81
C SER A 147 7.83 -20.93 4.15
N ASP A 148 7.43 -20.22 5.19
CA ASP A 148 7.05 -20.79 6.50
C ASP A 148 5.62 -21.37 6.50
N GLY A 149 4.95 -21.42 5.36
CA GLY A 149 3.61 -21.98 5.21
C GLY A 149 2.48 -21.04 5.65
N LYS A 150 2.75 -19.73 5.78
CA LYS A 150 1.71 -18.74 6.11
C LYS A 150 0.72 -18.57 4.98
N THR A 151 -0.54 -18.39 5.33
CA THR A 151 -1.64 -18.27 4.37
C THR A 151 -1.87 -16.81 3.99
N PHE A 152 -1.75 -16.55 2.70
CA PHE A 152 -1.95 -15.23 2.10
C PHE A 152 -3.18 -15.23 1.21
N LYS A 153 -4.06 -14.25 1.40
CA LYS A 153 -5.29 -14.05 0.61
C LYS A 153 -5.23 -12.73 -0.16
N VAL A 154 -6.09 -12.63 -1.16
CA VAL A 154 -6.26 -11.38 -1.92
C VAL A 154 -7.43 -10.60 -1.34
N GLY A 155 -7.20 -9.31 -1.08
CA GLY A 155 -8.24 -8.31 -0.91
C GLY A 155 -8.60 -7.66 -2.25
N LYS A 156 -9.89 -7.33 -2.44
CA LYS A 156 -10.37 -6.67 -3.66
C LYS A 156 -10.72 -5.23 -3.39
N VAL A 157 -10.59 -4.39 -4.41
CA VAL A 157 -11.02 -2.99 -4.37
C VAL A 157 -11.89 -2.67 -5.57
N SER A 158 -12.93 -1.85 -5.35
CA SER A 158 -13.72 -1.29 -6.45
C SER A 158 -12.92 -0.24 -7.21
N THR A 159 -12.23 0.63 -6.51
CA THR A 159 -11.42 1.70 -7.09
C THR A 159 -10.03 1.72 -6.46
N TRP A 160 -9.04 1.91 -7.32
CA TRP A 160 -7.66 2.20 -6.95
C TRP A 160 -7.16 3.36 -7.81
N LEU A 161 -6.67 4.40 -7.16
CA LEU A 161 -6.09 5.59 -7.78
C LEU A 161 -4.65 5.72 -7.32
N ASP A 162 -3.74 5.50 -8.25
CA ASP A 162 -2.29 5.62 -8.05
C ASP A 162 -1.88 7.09 -8.09
N CYS A 163 -1.14 7.55 -7.08
CA CYS A 163 -0.57 8.89 -6.98
C CYS A 163 0.96 8.88 -6.90
N GLY A 164 1.60 7.77 -7.22
CA GLY A 164 3.06 7.57 -7.12
C GLY A 164 3.90 8.35 -8.14
N ASN A 165 3.27 8.95 -9.16
CA ASN A 165 3.95 9.81 -10.13
C ASN A 165 3.01 10.90 -10.67
N VAL A 166 3.59 11.93 -11.32
CA VAL A 166 2.82 13.09 -11.82
C VAL A 166 1.69 12.70 -12.77
N LYS A 167 1.96 11.77 -13.71
CA LYS A 167 0.95 11.35 -14.70
C LYS A 167 -0.21 10.62 -14.06
N SER A 168 0.06 9.67 -13.17
CA SER A 168 -0.98 8.95 -12.44
C SER A 168 -1.73 9.87 -11.49
N SER A 169 -1.06 10.82 -10.81
CA SER A 169 -1.71 11.80 -9.93
C SER A 169 -2.71 12.69 -10.68
N ILE A 170 -2.38 13.15 -11.89
CA ILE A 170 -3.31 13.92 -12.73
C ILE A 170 -4.56 13.10 -13.08
N ASN A 171 -4.37 11.83 -13.47
CA ASN A 171 -5.48 10.94 -13.78
C ASN A 171 -6.33 10.65 -12.52
N SER A 172 -5.68 10.40 -11.39
CA SER A 172 -6.35 10.16 -10.11
C SER A 172 -7.16 11.38 -9.66
N ASN A 173 -6.63 12.60 -9.83
CA ASN A 173 -7.36 13.82 -9.54
C ASN A 173 -8.61 13.96 -10.43
N LYS A 174 -8.51 13.67 -11.72
CA LYS A 174 -9.65 13.67 -12.64
C LYS A 174 -10.74 12.70 -12.18
N GLU A 175 -10.37 11.47 -11.81
CA GLU A 175 -11.32 10.48 -11.31
C GLU A 175 -11.95 10.90 -9.98
N MET A 176 -11.17 11.51 -9.07
CA MET A 176 -11.70 12.04 -7.81
C MET A 176 -12.71 13.16 -8.05
N LEU A 177 -12.46 14.07 -8.98
CA LEU A 177 -13.42 15.10 -9.35
C LEU A 177 -14.72 14.49 -9.90
N ASN A 178 -14.63 13.45 -10.75
CA ASN A 178 -15.80 12.73 -11.26
C ASN A 178 -16.65 12.10 -10.14
N PHE A 179 -16.00 11.55 -9.09
CA PHE A 179 -16.74 11.01 -7.93
C PHE A 179 -17.51 12.08 -7.16
N HIS A 180 -17.01 13.31 -7.11
CA HIS A 180 -17.60 14.40 -6.33
C HIS A 180 -18.55 15.30 -7.12
N ILE A 181 -18.64 15.15 -8.44
CA ILE A 181 -19.60 15.91 -9.26
C ILE A 181 -21.04 15.68 -8.77
N SER A 182 -21.37 14.47 -8.31
CA SER A 182 -22.71 14.13 -7.81
C SER A 182 -22.99 14.59 -6.37
N ASP A 183 -21.98 15.07 -5.65
CA ASP A 183 -22.06 15.35 -4.22
C ASP A 183 -22.31 16.84 -3.90
N ASP A 184 -22.63 17.67 -4.92
CA ASP A 184 -22.79 19.15 -4.82
C ASP A 184 -21.60 19.85 -4.11
N LEU A 185 -20.43 19.25 -4.15
CA LEU A 185 -19.23 19.82 -3.56
C LEU A 185 -18.67 20.93 -4.47
N GLN A 186 -18.18 21.99 -3.84
CA GLN A 186 -17.46 23.04 -4.56
C GLN A 186 -16.14 22.46 -5.10
N LEU A 187 -16.12 22.08 -6.38
CA LEU A 187 -14.95 21.50 -7.06
C LEU A 187 -13.87 22.52 -7.43
N VAL A 188 -14.20 23.80 -7.27
CA VAL A 188 -13.30 24.92 -7.55
C VAL A 188 -12.98 25.64 -6.25
N SER A 189 -11.69 25.76 -5.92
CA SER A 189 -11.26 26.53 -4.76
C SER A 189 -11.72 27.99 -4.86
N ALA A 190 -12.15 28.57 -3.75
CA ALA A 190 -12.51 30.00 -3.68
C ALA A 190 -11.36 30.93 -4.14
N ASN A 191 -10.12 30.47 -4.05
CA ASN A 191 -8.93 31.20 -4.49
C ASN A 191 -8.52 30.90 -5.93
N ALA A 192 -9.22 30.03 -6.64
CA ALA A 192 -8.90 29.70 -8.03
C ALA A 192 -9.34 30.80 -8.99
N LYS A 193 -8.49 31.14 -9.93
CA LYS A 193 -8.82 32.01 -11.06
C LYS A 193 -9.07 31.15 -12.28
N LEU A 194 -10.32 31.14 -12.75
CA LEU A 194 -10.70 30.43 -13.97
C LEU A 194 -10.55 31.36 -15.17
N ILE A 195 -9.82 30.92 -16.19
CA ILE A 195 -9.62 31.66 -17.45
C ILE A 195 -9.92 30.68 -18.58
N ASN A 196 -10.96 30.97 -19.37
CA ASN A 196 -11.38 30.18 -20.55
C ASN A 196 -11.55 28.68 -20.23
N SER A 197 -12.16 28.36 -19.09
CA SER A 197 -12.38 26.97 -18.64
C SER A 197 -13.87 26.65 -18.67
N ASN A 198 -14.24 25.50 -19.23
CA ASN A 198 -15.54 24.89 -19.02
C ASN A 198 -15.48 24.03 -17.76
N ILE A 199 -16.36 24.25 -16.81
CA ILE A 199 -16.51 23.48 -15.58
C ILE A 199 -17.75 22.61 -15.72
#